data_ce62bb70e301801dd60cdb63bfafa5cd
#
_entry.id   ce62bb70e301801dd60cdb63bfafa5cd
#
_cell.length_a   1.000
_cell.length_b   1.000
_cell.length_c   1.000
_cell.angle_alpha   90.00
_cell.angle_beta   90.00
_cell.angle_gamma   90.00
#
_symmetry.space_group_name_H-M   'P 1'
#
loop_
_entity.id
_entity.type
_entity.pdbx_description
1 polymer ?
#
loop_
_entity_poly.entity_id
_entity_poly.type
_entity_poly.pdbx_seq_one_letter_code
_entity_poly.pdbx_strand_id
1 'polypeptide(L)'
;SSCARGLALLIHRRINQKLLHFTDVFREVQRIAANIAEKLDLDEDVVLILLYNNKWDDVSCMDRYFNGDSSLYEEHKRLKAIGIHKSQESKLCPVCLEMDMLIQSYCGHSCCRRCWIAHIQTTTSELKPVVSCIDHSCRIPLLHSFVMEQQPDSKQYLRCLSLSYVASTKTLRFCPGVDC
;
A
#
# COMPACT_ATOMS: atom_id res chain seq x y z
N SER A 1 -28.73 -15.28 -8.18
CA SER A 1 -27.29 -15.08 -8.43
C SER A 1 -26.71 -14.36 -7.21
N SER A 2 -26.07 -15.14 -6.34
CA SER A 2 -25.46 -14.59 -5.12
C SER A 2 -24.25 -13.75 -5.51
N CYS A 3 -24.31 -12.45 -5.33
CA CYS A 3 -23.13 -11.60 -5.27
C CYS A 3 -22.32 -12.07 -4.06
N ALA A 4 -21.21 -12.78 -4.30
CA ALA A 4 -20.34 -13.23 -3.23
C ALA A 4 -19.85 -12.01 -2.45
N ARG A 5 -19.92 -12.06 -1.12
CA ARG A 5 -19.53 -10.99 -0.18
C ARG A 5 -18.11 -10.46 -0.45
N GLY A 6 -18.00 -9.53 -1.36
CA GLY A 6 -16.75 -8.88 -1.76
C GLY A 6 -17.08 -7.80 -2.77
N LEU A 7 -16.42 -6.66 -2.67
CA LEU A 7 -16.61 -5.56 -3.61
C LEU A 7 -16.36 -6.06 -5.04
N ALA A 8 -17.41 -6.15 -5.81
CA ALA A 8 -17.33 -6.45 -7.23
C ALA A 8 -17.19 -5.12 -7.99
N LEU A 9 -16.20 -5.04 -8.86
CA LEU A 9 -15.86 -3.85 -9.63
C LEU A 9 -16.21 -4.09 -11.10
N LEU A 10 -16.95 -3.15 -11.69
CA LEU A 10 -17.32 -3.19 -13.10
C LEU A 10 -16.30 -2.45 -13.96
N ILE A 11 -15.66 -3.14 -14.89
CA ILE A 11 -14.89 -2.50 -15.96
C ILE A 11 -15.87 -2.03 -17.04
N HIS A 12 -15.95 -0.73 -17.24
CA HIS A 12 -16.77 -0.15 -18.30
C HIS A 12 -15.95 -0.02 -19.60
N ARG A 13 -15.77 -1.13 -20.32
CA ARG A 13 -15.47 -1.09 -21.77
C ARG A 13 -16.78 -1.29 -22.51
N ARG A 14 -17.03 -0.51 -23.55
CA ARG A 14 -18.30 -0.41 -24.28
C ARG A 14 -18.91 -1.75 -24.81
N ILE A 15 -18.23 -2.89 -24.66
CA ILE A 15 -18.67 -4.15 -25.25
C ILE A 15 -18.69 -5.34 -24.26
N ASN A 16 -17.91 -5.31 -23.12
CA ASN A 16 -17.91 -6.41 -22.15
C ASN A 16 -17.75 -5.85 -20.73
N GLN A 17 -18.83 -5.86 -19.95
CA GLN A 17 -18.79 -5.59 -18.53
C GLN A 17 -18.31 -6.85 -17.80
N LYS A 18 -17.12 -6.82 -17.22
CA LYS A 18 -16.59 -7.90 -16.41
C LYS A 18 -16.61 -7.51 -14.94
N LEU A 19 -17.20 -8.37 -14.12
CA LEU A 19 -17.15 -8.23 -12.68
C LEU A 19 -15.76 -8.65 -12.19
N LEU A 20 -15.07 -7.78 -11.43
CA LEU A 20 -13.77 -8.07 -10.86
C LEU A 20 -13.87 -8.12 -9.34
N HIS A 21 -13.14 -9.05 -8.76
CA HIS A 21 -12.89 -9.08 -7.33
C HIS A 21 -11.73 -8.13 -6.98
N PHE A 22 -11.66 -7.63 -5.74
CA PHE A 22 -10.58 -6.71 -5.32
C PHE A 22 -9.17 -7.29 -5.53
N THR A 23 -9.01 -8.63 -5.45
CA THR A 23 -7.74 -9.31 -5.74
C THR A 23 -7.31 -9.19 -7.21
N ASP A 24 -8.27 -9.17 -8.14
CA ASP A 24 -7.97 -8.98 -9.57
C ASP A 24 -7.57 -7.54 -9.84
N VAL A 25 -8.23 -6.59 -9.16
CA VAL A 25 -7.87 -5.18 -9.22
C VAL A 25 -6.48 -4.95 -8.64
N PHE A 26 -6.18 -5.57 -7.50
CA PHE A 26 -4.85 -5.44 -6.89
C PHE A 26 -3.76 -6.03 -7.81
N ARG A 27 -4.01 -7.16 -8.47
CA ARG A 27 -3.09 -7.74 -9.45
C ARG A 27 -2.81 -6.77 -10.62
N GLU A 28 -3.82 -6.03 -11.07
CA GLU A 28 -3.64 -5.00 -12.08
C GLU A 28 -2.79 -3.82 -11.54
N VAL A 29 -3.02 -3.39 -10.32
CA VAL A 29 -2.20 -2.38 -9.65
C VAL A 29 -0.74 -2.81 -9.55
N GLN A 30 -0.47 -4.06 -9.16
CA GLN A 30 0.89 -4.61 -9.13
C GLN A 30 1.53 -4.63 -10.52
N ARG A 31 0.79 -5.03 -11.56
CA ARG A 31 1.29 -5.03 -12.93
C ARG A 31 1.68 -3.62 -13.42
N ILE A 32 0.90 -2.61 -13.07
CA ILE A 32 1.21 -1.20 -13.38
C ILE A 32 2.47 -0.77 -12.61
N ALA A 33 2.55 -1.07 -11.32
CA ALA A 33 3.70 -0.73 -10.50
C ALA A 33 4.99 -1.37 -10.99
N ALA A 34 4.97 -2.67 -11.31
CA ALA A 34 6.12 -3.39 -11.86
C ALA A 34 6.61 -2.79 -13.20
N ASN A 35 5.69 -2.45 -14.10
CA ASN A 35 6.04 -1.82 -15.38
C ASN A 35 6.71 -0.45 -15.22
N ILE A 36 6.25 0.35 -14.26
CA ILE A 36 6.84 1.65 -13.96
C ILE A 36 8.18 1.47 -13.23
N ALA A 37 8.26 0.54 -12.29
CA ALA A 37 9.47 0.21 -11.55
C ALA A 37 10.62 -0.16 -12.50
N GLU A 38 10.36 -1.00 -13.50
CA GLU A 38 11.32 -1.36 -14.55
C GLU A 38 11.79 -0.13 -15.36
N LYS A 39 10.87 0.76 -15.75
CA LYS A 39 11.19 1.95 -16.56
C LYS A 39 11.97 3.01 -15.81
N LEU A 40 11.72 3.14 -14.51
CA LEU A 40 12.33 4.16 -13.65
C LEU A 40 13.54 3.66 -12.87
N ASP A 41 13.86 2.36 -12.98
CA ASP A 41 14.88 1.69 -12.14
C ASP A 41 14.63 1.90 -10.64
N LEU A 42 13.37 1.69 -10.23
CA LEU A 42 12.90 1.84 -8.87
C LEU A 42 12.39 0.52 -8.29
N ASP A 43 12.29 0.48 -6.98
CA ASP A 43 11.61 -0.61 -6.26
C ASP A 43 10.09 -0.51 -6.43
N GLU A 44 9.41 -1.66 -6.64
CA GLU A 44 7.95 -1.70 -6.83
C GLU A 44 7.18 -1.12 -5.63
N ASP A 45 7.67 -1.34 -4.41
CA ASP A 45 7.06 -0.80 -3.20
C ASP A 45 7.10 0.73 -3.17
N VAL A 46 8.20 1.31 -3.64
CA VAL A 46 8.33 2.76 -3.77
C VAL A 46 7.38 3.27 -4.83
N VAL A 47 7.29 2.59 -5.97
CA VAL A 47 6.38 2.98 -7.06
C VAL A 47 4.92 2.90 -6.63
N LEU A 48 4.52 1.93 -5.82
CA LEU A 48 3.16 1.88 -5.26
C LEU A 48 2.82 3.13 -4.45
N ILE A 49 3.76 3.62 -3.63
CA ILE A 49 3.58 4.86 -2.86
C ILE A 49 3.51 6.08 -3.79
N LEU A 50 4.39 6.16 -4.78
CA LEU A 50 4.40 7.25 -5.76
C LEU A 50 3.10 7.29 -6.56
N LEU A 51 2.60 6.15 -7.02
CA LEU A 51 1.32 6.04 -7.72
C LEU A 51 0.16 6.49 -6.84
N TYR A 52 0.11 6.04 -5.59
CA TYR A 52 -0.91 6.48 -4.64
C TYR A 52 -0.91 8.00 -4.45
N ASN A 53 0.27 8.59 -4.22
CA ASN A 53 0.42 10.04 -4.03
C ASN A 53 0.04 10.84 -5.28
N ASN A 54 0.18 10.24 -6.48
CA ASN A 54 -0.24 10.81 -7.75
C ASN A 54 -1.65 10.33 -8.18
N LYS A 55 -2.50 9.90 -7.25
CA LYS A 55 -3.89 9.48 -7.52
C LYS A 55 -3.99 8.38 -8.58
N TRP A 56 -3.01 7.48 -8.60
CA TRP A 56 -2.90 6.36 -9.53
C TRP A 56 -2.79 6.76 -11.02
N ASP A 57 -2.41 8.02 -11.30
CA ASP A 57 -2.12 8.50 -12.65
C ASP A 57 -0.66 8.14 -13.00
N ASP A 58 -0.50 7.05 -13.74
CA ASP A 58 0.79 6.50 -14.13
C ASP A 58 1.54 7.41 -15.10
N VAL A 59 0.84 8.06 -16.01
CA VAL A 59 1.43 9.01 -16.99
C VAL A 59 1.98 10.23 -16.26
N SER A 60 1.18 10.87 -15.43
CA SER A 60 1.58 12.03 -14.64
C SER A 60 2.73 11.69 -13.68
N CYS A 61 2.72 10.48 -13.08
CA CYS A 61 3.77 10.02 -12.21
C CYS A 61 5.12 9.92 -12.96
N MET A 62 5.14 9.29 -14.14
CA MET A 62 6.32 9.16 -14.97
C MET A 62 6.82 10.51 -15.49
N ASP A 63 5.93 11.36 -16.00
CA ASP A 63 6.28 12.69 -16.51
C ASP A 63 6.95 13.54 -15.43
N ARG A 64 6.42 13.58 -14.23
CA ARG A 64 7.02 14.30 -13.10
C ARG A 64 8.39 13.75 -12.74
N TYR A 65 8.58 12.43 -12.75
CA TYR A 65 9.85 11.81 -12.45
C TYR A 65 10.92 12.18 -13.49
N PHE A 66 10.61 12.06 -14.78
CA PHE A 66 11.54 12.40 -15.87
C PHE A 66 11.82 13.90 -15.99
N ASN A 67 10.87 14.75 -15.61
CA ASN A 67 11.07 16.20 -15.55
C ASN A 67 11.87 16.65 -14.32
N GLY A 68 12.36 15.72 -13.52
CA GLY A 68 13.21 16.00 -12.37
C GLY A 68 12.45 16.67 -11.20
N ASP A 69 11.19 16.30 -10.99
CA ASP A 69 10.45 16.76 -9.80
C ASP A 69 11.19 16.30 -8.54
N SER A 70 11.90 17.26 -7.92
CA SER A 70 12.73 17.01 -6.76
C SER A 70 11.96 16.39 -5.59
N SER A 71 10.66 16.67 -5.49
CA SER A 71 9.81 16.11 -4.42
C SER A 71 9.65 14.59 -4.53
N LEU A 72 9.48 14.05 -5.75
CA LEU A 72 9.42 12.62 -6.01
C LEU A 72 10.75 11.93 -5.78
N TYR A 73 11.84 12.58 -6.22
CA TYR A 73 13.18 12.05 -6.05
C TYR A 73 13.61 11.98 -4.58
N GLU A 74 13.35 13.02 -3.80
CA GLU A 74 13.61 13.03 -2.36
C GLU A 74 12.74 12.05 -1.60
N GLU A 75 11.48 11.86 -1.99
CA GLU A 75 10.61 10.85 -1.42
C GLU A 75 11.17 9.44 -1.65
N HIS A 76 11.60 9.13 -2.87
CA HIS A 76 12.27 7.88 -3.22
C HIS A 76 13.54 7.64 -2.39
N LYS A 77 14.39 8.66 -2.28
CA LYS A 77 15.65 8.60 -1.52
C LYS A 77 15.41 8.33 -0.03
N ARG A 78 14.39 8.96 0.55
CA ARG A 78 13.97 8.74 1.94
C ARG A 78 13.47 7.31 2.18
N LEU A 79 12.79 6.72 1.21
CA LEU A 79 12.25 5.37 1.29
C LEU A 79 13.32 4.28 1.17
N LYS A 80 14.46 4.55 0.51
CA LYS A 80 15.57 3.58 0.35
C LYS A 80 16.65 3.65 1.45
N ALA A 81 16.65 4.67 2.27
CA ALA A 81 17.83 5.00 3.10
C ALA A 81 18.09 4.02 4.27
N ILE A 82 17.10 3.28 4.74
CA ILE A 82 17.21 2.42 5.93
C ILE A 82 16.54 1.07 5.65
N GLY A 83 17.27 -0.02 5.86
CA GLY A 83 16.74 -1.37 5.70
C GLY A 83 15.80 -1.79 6.83
N ILE A 84 15.02 -2.85 6.60
CA ILE A 84 14.23 -3.51 7.64
C ILE A 84 15.17 -4.35 8.50
N HIS A 85 15.16 -4.13 9.81
CA HIS A 85 15.96 -4.87 10.77
C HIS A 85 15.10 -5.50 11.86
N LYS A 86 15.45 -6.72 12.25
CA LYS A 86 14.88 -7.40 13.44
C LYS A 86 15.93 -7.39 14.53
N SER A 87 15.55 -7.00 15.74
CA SER A 87 16.47 -7.11 16.87
C SER A 87 16.76 -8.59 17.14
N GLN A 88 18.02 -8.90 17.47
CA GLN A 88 18.41 -10.26 17.87
C GLN A 88 18.13 -10.51 19.35
N GLU A 89 17.90 -9.47 20.12
CA GLU A 89 17.64 -9.52 21.55
C GLU A 89 16.28 -8.91 21.87
N SER A 90 15.66 -9.41 22.94
CA SER A 90 14.42 -8.86 23.47
C SER A 90 14.68 -7.46 24.06
N LYS A 91 13.88 -6.49 23.63
CA LYS A 91 13.94 -5.08 24.08
C LYS A 91 12.56 -4.61 24.51
N LEU A 92 12.53 -3.56 25.30
CA LEU A 92 11.26 -2.94 25.69
C LEU A 92 10.58 -2.31 24.47
N CYS A 93 9.38 -2.80 24.16
CA CYS A 93 8.57 -2.20 23.07
C CYS A 93 8.06 -0.81 23.50
N PRO A 94 8.31 0.25 22.72
CA PRO A 94 7.89 1.59 23.11
C PRO A 94 6.36 1.79 23.07
N VAL A 95 5.62 0.87 22.48
CA VAL A 95 4.17 0.96 22.31
C VAL A 95 3.41 0.22 23.42
N CYS A 96 3.71 -1.07 23.65
CA CYS A 96 3.01 -1.88 24.66
C CYS A 96 3.77 -2.00 25.98
N LEU A 97 5.02 -1.51 26.05
CA LEU A 97 5.88 -1.57 27.24
C LEU A 97 6.19 -3.01 27.71
N GLU A 98 6.15 -3.97 26.80
CA GLU A 98 6.54 -5.35 27.05
C GLU A 98 7.88 -5.68 26.40
N MET A 99 8.61 -6.65 26.98
CA MET A 99 9.86 -7.15 26.42
C MET A 99 9.55 -8.08 25.25
N ASP A 100 10.07 -7.76 24.06
CA ASP A 100 9.87 -8.56 22.84
C ASP A 100 10.97 -8.27 21.82
N MET A 101 11.06 -9.09 20.77
CA MET A 101 11.90 -8.79 19.62
C MET A 101 11.27 -7.67 18.80
N LEU A 102 11.99 -6.56 18.65
CA LEU A 102 11.51 -5.42 17.91
C LEU A 102 11.81 -5.56 16.41
N ILE A 103 10.85 -5.15 15.61
CA ILE A 103 10.98 -5.07 14.16
C ILE A 103 11.08 -3.59 13.81
N GLN A 104 12.18 -3.23 13.16
CA GLN A 104 12.45 -1.88 12.71
C GLN A 104 11.96 -1.72 11.27
N SER A 105 11.15 -0.72 11.04
CA SER A 105 10.81 -0.26 9.70
C SER A 105 11.97 0.55 9.10
N TYR A 106 11.98 0.72 7.79
CA TYR A 106 13.02 1.48 7.07
C TYR A 106 13.11 2.98 7.44
N CYS A 107 12.17 3.52 8.20
CA CYS A 107 12.28 4.85 8.80
C CYS A 107 13.07 4.87 10.12
N GLY A 108 13.52 3.71 10.60
CA GLY A 108 14.28 3.57 11.84
C GLY A 108 13.44 3.32 13.10
N HIS A 109 12.12 3.55 13.04
CA HIS A 109 11.23 3.29 14.18
C HIS A 109 10.94 1.80 14.32
N SER A 110 10.88 1.33 15.55
CA SER A 110 10.73 -0.09 15.85
C SER A 110 9.71 -0.34 16.96
N CYS A 111 8.93 -1.41 16.82
CA CYS A 111 8.11 -1.96 17.88
C CYS A 111 7.95 -3.48 17.71
N CYS A 112 7.31 -4.15 18.65
CA CYS A 112 7.06 -5.57 18.54
C CYS A 112 6.05 -5.90 17.43
N ARG A 113 6.10 -7.13 16.93
CA ARG A 113 5.22 -7.57 15.83
C ARG A 113 3.73 -7.37 16.13
N ARG A 114 3.31 -7.63 17.37
CA ARG A 114 1.91 -7.44 17.77
C ARG A 114 1.45 -5.99 17.61
N CYS A 115 2.29 -5.03 17.98
CA CYS A 115 1.99 -3.61 17.83
C CYS A 115 1.94 -3.19 16.36
N TRP A 116 2.85 -3.69 15.52
CA TRP A 116 2.77 -3.47 14.06
C TRP A 116 1.48 -4.00 13.48
N ILE A 117 1.10 -5.23 13.79
CA ILE A 117 -0.15 -5.85 13.31
C ILE A 117 -1.36 -5.02 13.75
N ALA A 118 -1.44 -4.65 15.04
CA ALA A 118 -2.55 -3.85 15.55
C ALA A 118 -2.66 -2.50 14.86
N HIS A 119 -1.53 -1.82 14.62
CA HIS A 119 -1.47 -0.55 13.92
C HIS A 119 -1.95 -0.67 12.45
N ILE A 120 -1.46 -1.68 11.73
CA ILE A 120 -1.87 -1.96 10.35
C ILE A 120 -3.38 -2.25 10.30
N GLN A 121 -3.90 -3.09 11.20
CA GLN A 121 -5.32 -3.43 11.26
C GLN A 121 -6.19 -2.21 11.55
N THR A 122 -5.82 -1.39 12.51
CA THR A 122 -6.56 -0.15 12.85
C THR A 122 -6.60 0.79 11.64
N THR A 123 -5.45 1.07 11.03
CA THR A 123 -5.36 1.97 9.88
C THR A 123 -6.19 1.47 8.69
N THR A 124 -6.12 0.17 8.40
CA THR A 124 -6.87 -0.42 7.28
C THR A 124 -8.36 -0.56 7.57
N SER A 125 -8.77 -0.68 8.83
CA SER A 125 -10.20 -0.65 9.21
C SER A 125 -10.84 0.72 8.94
N GLU A 126 -10.05 1.78 8.96
CA GLU A 126 -10.45 3.14 8.58
C GLU A 126 -10.43 3.37 7.05
N LEU A 127 -10.25 2.32 6.27
CA LEU A 127 -10.14 2.36 4.80
C LEU A 127 -8.98 3.23 4.27
N LYS A 128 -7.94 3.44 5.08
CA LYS A 128 -6.74 4.14 4.66
C LYS A 128 -5.83 3.18 3.87
N PRO A 129 -5.55 3.44 2.60
CA PRO A 129 -4.79 2.51 1.75
C PRO A 129 -3.28 2.56 2.01
N VAL A 130 -2.78 3.66 2.56
CA VAL A 130 -1.38 3.80 2.96
C VAL A 130 -1.29 3.84 4.47
N VAL A 131 -0.52 2.91 5.02
CA VAL A 131 -0.23 2.83 6.45
C VAL A 131 1.04 3.63 6.71
N SER A 132 0.97 4.68 7.51
CA SER A 132 2.15 5.45 7.94
C SER A 132 2.86 4.74 9.11
N CYS A 133 4.06 5.19 9.43
CA CYS A 133 4.81 4.70 10.59
C CYS A 133 3.97 4.78 11.87
N ILE A 134 4.21 3.84 12.80
CA ILE A 134 3.51 3.80 14.10
C ILE A 134 3.89 4.97 15.02
N ASP A 135 5.03 5.59 14.79
CA ASP A 135 5.43 6.79 15.50
C ASP A 135 4.65 8.00 14.96
N HIS A 136 3.91 8.69 15.84
CA HIS A 136 3.04 9.81 15.46
C HIS A 136 3.78 11.03 14.89
N SER A 137 5.06 11.17 15.20
CA SER A 137 5.91 12.24 14.64
C SER A 137 6.43 11.88 13.24
N CYS A 138 6.42 10.60 12.89
CA CYS A 138 6.91 10.07 11.63
C CYS A 138 5.76 9.89 10.63
N ARG A 139 5.83 10.57 9.50
CA ARG A 139 4.82 10.47 8.44
C ARG A 139 5.26 9.59 7.29
N ILE A 140 6.35 8.84 7.45
CA ILE A 140 6.85 7.96 6.40
C ILE A 140 5.90 6.78 6.23
N PRO A 141 5.39 6.52 5.01
CA PRO A 141 4.50 5.39 4.76
C PRO A 141 5.26 4.06 4.87
N LEU A 142 4.60 3.01 5.32
CA LEU A 142 5.15 1.66 5.31
C LEU A 142 5.14 1.10 3.89
N LEU A 143 6.21 0.41 3.50
CA LEU A 143 6.28 -0.30 2.23
C LEU A 143 5.29 -1.47 2.20
N HIS A 144 4.79 -1.81 1.02
CA HIS A 144 3.87 -2.92 0.83
C HIS A 144 4.47 -4.25 1.32
N SER A 145 5.71 -4.53 0.97
CA SER A 145 6.44 -5.73 1.44
C SER A 145 6.52 -5.80 2.96
N PHE A 146 6.78 -4.68 3.64
CA PHE A 146 6.79 -4.64 5.10
C PHE A 146 5.41 -4.99 5.69
N VAL A 147 4.34 -4.39 5.17
CA VAL A 147 2.97 -4.68 5.63
C VAL A 147 2.64 -6.16 5.43
N MET A 148 2.96 -6.73 4.27
CA MET A 148 2.71 -8.14 3.96
C MET A 148 3.57 -9.10 4.78
N GLU A 149 4.79 -8.71 5.14
CA GLU A 149 5.64 -9.52 6.04
C GLU A 149 5.07 -9.59 7.46
N GLN A 150 4.51 -8.48 7.96
CA GLN A 150 3.89 -8.47 9.30
C GLN A 150 2.55 -9.19 9.30
N GLN A 151 1.76 -9.04 8.25
CA GLN A 151 0.41 -9.59 8.14
C GLN A 151 0.17 -10.19 6.74
N PRO A 152 0.65 -11.41 6.46
CA PRO A 152 0.57 -12.02 5.12
C PRO A 152 -0.87 -12.20 4.59
N ASP A 153 -1.85 -12.43 5.47
CA ASP A 153 -3.27 -12.60 5.08
C ASP A 153 -4.08 -11.29 5.20
N SER A 154 -3.46 -10.17 4.83
CA SER A 154 -4.07 -8.85 4.96
C SER A 154 -5.05 -8.53 3.81
N LYS A 155 -6.16 -9.29 3.73
CA LYS A 155 -7.23 -9.03 2.75
C LYS A 155 -7.78 -7.61 2.83
N GLN A 156 -7.89 -7.07 4.04
CA GLN A 156 -8.38 -5.72 4.28
C GLN A 156 -7.43 -4.65 3.71
N TYR A 157 -6.12 -4.82 3.88
CA TYR A 157 -5.12 -3.92 3.30
C TYR A 157 -5.16 -3.94 1.76
N LEU A 158 -5.17 -5.13 1.15
CA LEU A 158 -5.27 -5.27 -0.31
C LEU A 158 -6.58 -4.67 -0.84
N ARG A 159 -7.67 -4.84 -0.09
CA ARG A 159 -8.95 -4.20 -0.39
C ARG A 159 -8.85 -2.68 -0.36
N CYS A 160 -8.22 -2.09 0.66
CA CYS A 160 -8.04 -0.64 0.76
C CYS A 160 -7.27 -0.07 -0.43
N LEU A 161 -6.16 -0.71 -0.82
CA LEU A 161 -5.38 -0.32 -2.01
C LEU A 161 -6.23 -0.39 -3.29
N SER A 162 -6.95 -1.50 -3.49
CA SER A 162 -7.81 -1.69 -4.65
C SER A 162 -8.94 -0.65 -4.72
N LEU A 163 -9.58 -0.35 -3.59
CA LEU A 163 -10.62 0.68 -3.51
C LEU A 163 -10.09 2.06 -3.87
N SER A 164 -8.91 2.41 -3.38
CA SER A 164 -8.25 3.68 -3.71
C SER A 164 -7.97 3.81 -5.21
N TYR A 165 -7.46 2.74 -5.84
CA TYR A 165 -7.25 2.70 -7.28
C TYR A 165 -8.54 2.88 -8.07
N VAL A 166 -9.60 2.14 -7.73
CA VAL A 166 -10.91 2.24 -8.40
C VAL A 166 -11.52 3.62 -8.25
N ALA A 167 -11.40 4.24 -7.07
CA ALA A 167 -11.92 5.58 -6.84
C ALA A 167 -11.23 6.65 -7.72
N SER A 168 -9.99 6.40 -8.12
CA SER A 168 -9.19 7.34 -8.90
C SER A 168 -9.24 7.08 -10.41
N THR A 169 -9.53 5.84 -10.85
CA THR A 169 -9.56 5.50 -12.28
C THR A 169 -10.93 5.71 -12.93
N LYS A 170 -10.94 6.17 -14.19
CA LYS A 170 -12.18 6.37 -14.95
C LYS A 170 -12.72 5.07 -15.58
N THR A 171 -11.89 4.05 -15.67
CA THR A 171 -12.21 2.78 -16.36
C THR A 171 -12.91 1.77 -15.46
N LEU A 172 -12.80 1.92 -14.15
CA LEU A 172 -13.41 1.05 -13.14
C LEU A 172 -14.48 1.82 -12.36
N ARG A 173 -15.51 1.11 -11.93
CA ARG A 173 -16.57 1.65 -11.07
C ARG A 173 -16.98 0.61 -10.04
N PHE A 174 -17.41 1.07 -8.89
CA PHE A 174 -17.99 0.18 -7.88
C PHE A 174 -19.30 -0.45 -8.38
N CYS A 175 -19.53 -1.69 -7.97
CA CYS A 175 -20.81 -2.33 -8.20
C CYS A 175 -21.92 -1.54 -7.47
N PRO A 176 -23.03 -1.19 -8.15
CA PRO A 176 -24.16 -0.49 -7.51
C PRO A 176 -25.02 -1.41 -6.64
N GLY A 177 -24.71 -2.72 -6.58
CA GLY A 177 -25.44 -3.67 -5.76
C GLY A 177 -25.29 -3.39 -4.27
N VAL A 178 -26.38 -3.47 -3.52
CA VAL A 178 -26.37 -3.35 -2.06
C VAL A 178 -25.53 -4.49 -1.48
N ASP A 179 -24.63 -4.17 -0.54
CA ASP A 179 -23.71 -5.12 0.12
C ASP A 179 -22.72 -5.86 -0.82
N CYS A 180 -22.44 -5.28 -1.95
CA CYS A 180 -21.51 -5.84 -2.93
C CYS A 180 -20.03 -5.47 -2.68
#